data_93187a1a124cff950b7182014f09b575
#
_entry.id   93187a1a124cff950b7182014f09b575
#
_cell.length_a   1.000
_cell.length_b   1.000
_cell.length_c   1.000
_cell.angle_alpha   90.00
_cell.angle_beta   90.00
_cell.angle_gamma   90.00
#
_symmetry.space_group_name_H-M   'P 1'
#
loop_
_entity.id
_entity.type
_entity.pdbx_description
1 polymer ?
#
loop_
_entity_poly.entity_id
_entity_poly.type
_entity_poly.pdbx_seq_one_letter_code
_entity_poly.pdbx_strand_id
1 'polypeptide(L)'
;LVRENKSYLNILHRNQYASFEDNIQNYYLGFSNKMNERTALGIGVYGQWEGVMQEFGFNANYATSVRLGSNTSLALGTNVTFISQGLDRNRIVAQEIDPVLEESGKQSKIAIQPGAALSLGRFDIGLYAMNLIQYNQTTNELLTGFNTENLRASLQYTHYLQASSGLFEGGRIMPLVQVGQDRLDRITYIGSLLLDLPEYGWFQTTYDNT
;
A
#
# COMPACT_ATOMS: atom_id res chain seq x y z
N LEU A 1 10.00 -3.23 4.09
CA LEU A 1 10.21 -4.64 4.46
C LEU A 1 11.68 -4.96 4.70
N VAL A 2 12.53 -4.96 3.67
CA VAL A 2 13.90 -5.46 3.75
C VAL A 2 14.83 -4.58 4.61
N ARG A 3 14.48 -3.33 4.85
CA ARG A 3 15.29 -2.35 5.60
C ARG A 3 15.13 -2.46 7.12
N GLU A 4 14.00 -2.98 7.58
CA GLU A 4 13.70 -3.21 8.99
C GLU A 4 14.04 -4.66 9.36
N ASN A 5 14.68 -4.86 10.51
CA ASN A 5 15.06 -6.19 10.99
C ASN A 5 14.01 -6.76 11.94
N LYS A 6 12.73 -6.70 11.52
CA LYS A 6 11.58 -7.09 12.34
C LYS A 6 10.57 -7.84 11.50
N SER A 7 9.77 -8.67 12.15
CA SER A 7 8.53 -9.20 11.61
C SER A 7 7.38 -8.30 12.00
N TYR A 8 6.43 -8.09 11.11
CA TYR A 8 5.26 -7.25 11.34
C TYR A 8 3.99 -8.06 11.09
N LEU A 9 3.07 -7.97 12.02
CA LEU A 9 1.68 -8.35 11.85
C LEU A 9 0.86 -7.06 11.78
N ASN A 10 0.17 -6.85 10.68
CA ASN A 10 -0.69 -5.69 10.48
C ASN A 10 -2.14 -6.13 10.46
N ILE A 11 -2.94 -5.54 11.32
CA ILE A 11 -4.39 -5.74 11.36
C ILE A 11 -5.01 -4.34 11.25
N LEU A 12 -5.85 -4.14 10.25
CA LEU A 12 -6.55 -2.88 10.05
C LEU A 12 -8.02 -3.14 9.81
N HIS A 13 -8.84 -2.39 10.53
CA HIS A 13 -10.26 -2.25 10.25
C HIS A 13 -10.57 -0.76 10.11
N ARG A 14 -11.20 -0.40 9.01
CA ARG A 14 -11.66 0.96 8.76
C ARG A 14 -13.15 0.92 8.44
N ASN A 15 -13.92 1.69 9.17
CA ASN A 15 -15.34 1.90 8.92
C ASN A 15 -15.54 3.39 8.59
N GLN A 16 -16.04 3.68 7.39
CA GLN A 16 -16.37 5.03 6.95
C GLN A 16 -17.89 5.16 6.86
N TYR A 17 -18.39 6.34 7.27
CA TYR A 17 -19.83 6.61 7.30
C TYR A 17 -20.61 5.62 8.18
N ALA A 18 -20.09 5.32 9.38
CA ALA A 18 -20.63 4.31 10.28
C ALA A 18 -22.10 4.53 10.69
N SER A 19 -22.63 5.74 10.52
CA SER A 19 -24.03 6.08 10.76
C SER A 19 -25.00 5.68 9.63
N PHE A 20 -24.47 5.26 8.47
CA PHE A 20 -25.27 4.80 7.33
C PHE A 20 -25.34 3.29 7.31
N GLU A 21 -26.50 2.74 6.89
CA GLU A 21 -26.76 1.30 6.83
C GLU A 21 -25.80 0.57 5.88
N ASP A 22 -25.47 1.20 4.74
CA ASP A 22 -24.55 0.68 3.72
C ASP A 22 -23.18 1.36 3.81
N ASN A 23 -22.60 1.39 5.00
CA ASN A 23 -21.30 2.02 5.24
C ASN A 23 -20.15 1.28 4.51
N ILE A 24 -19.02 1.98 4.32
CA ILE A 24 -17.83 1.40 3.73
C ILE A 24 -17.01 0.74 4.81
N GLN A 25 -16.79 -0.57 4.68
CA GLN A 25 -15.98 -1.36 5.61
C GLN A 25 -14.77 -1.94 4.90
N ASN A 26 -13.60 -1.71 5.47
CA ASN A 26 -12.34 -2.26 4.97
C ASN A 26 -11.68 -3.09 6.08
N TYR A 27 -11.23 -4.27 5.73
CA TYR A 27 -10.47 -5.17 6.59
C TYR A 27 -9.16 -5.54 5.90
N TYR A 28 -8.07 -5.51 6.64
CA TYR A 28 -6.78 -5.98 6.16
C TYR A 28 -6.07 -6.78 7.25
N LEU A 29 -5.53 -7.90 6.86
CA LEU A 29 -4.61 -8.71 7.66
C LEU A 29 -3.37 -8.99 6.83
N GLY A 30 -2.21 -8.59 7.35
CA GLY A 30 -0.95 -8.78 6.65
C GLY A 30 0.17 -9.21 7.59
N PHE A 31 1.02 -10.09 7.09
CA PHE A 31 2.25 -10.50 7.74
C PHE A 31 3.44 -10.24 6.84
N SER A 32 4.52 -9.72 7.41
CA SER A 32 5.77 -9.54 6.70
C SER A 32 6.95 -9.90 7.57
N ASN A 33 7.96 -10.51 6.95
CA ASN A 33 9.15 -10.97 7.62
C ASN A 33 10.38 -10.72 6.76
N LYS A 34 11.47 -10.32 7.41
CA LYS A 34 12.79 -10.30 6.82
C LYS A 34 13.39 -11.70 6.91
N MET A 35 13.53 -12.34 5.76
CA MET A 35 14.04 -13.73 5.68
C MET A 35 15.55 -13.81 5.95
N ASN A 36 16.30 -12.81 5.49
CA ASN A 36 17.73 -12.68 5.69
C ASN A 36 18.15 -11.21 5.53
N GLU A 37 19.45 -10.89 5.60
CA GLU A 37 19.93 -9.50 5.50
C GLU A 37 19.54 -8.78 4.21
N ARG A 38 19.23 -9.50 3.15
CA ARG A 38 18.96 -8.94 1.82
C ARG A 38 17.53 -9.12 1.34
N THR A 39 16.78 -10.04 1.91
CA THR A 39 15.48 -10.47 1.38
C THR A 39 14.39 -10.39 2.42
N ALA A 40 13.25 -9.86 2.03
CA ALA A 40 12.03 -9.85 2.82
C ALA A 40 10.83 -10.30 2.00
N LEU A 41 9.89 -10.95 2.65
CA LEU A 41 8.62 -11.41 2.11
C LEU A 41 7.47 -10.84 2.94
N GLY A 42 6.34 -10.64 2.30
CA GLY A 42 5.10 -10.27 2.95
C GLY A 42 3.91 -10.87 2.21
N ILE A 43 2.88 -11.17 2.96
CA ILE A 43 1.58 -11.60 2.43
C ILE A 43 0.48 -10.83 3.15
N GLY A 44 -0.64 -10.65 2.48
CA GLY A 44 -1.79 -10.01 3.09
C GLY A 44 -3.08 -10.38 2.39
N VAL A 45 -4.16 -10.27 3.12
CA VAL A 45 -5.53 -10.40 2.61
C VAL A 45 -6.31 -9.17 3.00
N TYR A 46 -7.21 -8.75 2.13
CA TYR A 46 -8.12 -7.66 2.44
C TYR A 46 -9.51 -7.95 1.92
N GLY A 47 -10.49 -7.31 2.52
CA GLY A 47 -11.87 -7.30 2.09
C GLY A 47 -12.44 -5.90 2.22
N GLN A 48 -13.22 -5.48 1.25
CA GLN A 48 -13.96 -4.22 1.26
C GLN A 48 -15.42 -4.48 0.90
N TRP A 49 -16.28 -3.82 1.64
CA TRP A 49 -17.72 -3.79 1.40
C TRP A 49 -18.16 -2.33 1.29
N GLU A 50 -18.86 -2.01 0.22
CA GLU A 50 -19.40 -0.68 -0.06
C GLU A 50 -20.80 -0.83 -0.65
N GLY A 51 -21.83 -0.72 0.21
CA GLY A 51 -23.20 -1.02 -0.16
C GLY A 51 -23.33 -2.45 -0.69
N VAL A 52 -23.70 -2.57 -1.95
CA VAL A 52 -23.85 -3.87 -2.65
C VAL A 52 -22.54 -4.37 -3.28
N MET A 53 -21.51 -3.54 -3.32
CA MET A 53 -20.21 -3.91 -3.87
C MET A 53 -19.34 -4.60 -2.85
N GLN A 54 -18.70 -5.68 -3.25
CA GLN A 54 -17.71 -6.41 -2.44
C GLN A 54 -16.43 -6.59 -3.24
N GLU A 55 -15.32 -6.37 -2.55
CA GLU A 55 -13.99 -6.65 -3.07
C GLU A 55 -13.24 -7.53 -2.07
N PHE A 56 -12.60 -8.56 -2.57
CA PHE A 56 -11.68 -9.39 -1.82
C PHE A 56 -10.34 -9.42 -2.54
N GLY A 57 -9.26 -9.33 -1.80
CA GLY A 57 -7.93 -9.36 -2.37
C GLY A 57 -6.92 -10.12 -1.53
N PHE A 58 -5.92 -10.62 -2.23
CA PHE A 58 -4.72 -11.22 -1.67
C PHE A 58 -3.51 -10.53 -2.28
N ASN A 59 -2.52 -10.20 -1.46
CA ASN A 59 -1.27 -9.64 -1.94
C ASN A 59 -0.06 -10.42 -1.44
N ALA A 60 0.95 -10.52 -2.30
CA ALA A 60 2.26 -11.05 -1.98
C ALA A 60 3.33 -10.00 -2.32
N ASN A 61 4.21 -9.74 -1.35
CA ASN A 61 5.27 -8.75 -1.46
C ASN A 61 6.62 -9.47 -1.41
N TYR A 62 7.50 -9.11 -2.31
CA TYR A 62 8.91 -9.51 -2.30
C TYR A 62 9.78 -8.27 -2.33
N ALA A 63 10.83 -8.25 -1.53
CA ALA A 63 11.82 -7.19 -1.58
C ALA A 63 13.22 -7.77 -1.39
N THR A 64 14.17 -7.21 -2.13
CA THR A 64 15.59 -7.52 -1.98
C THR A 64 16.41 -6.25 -1.90
N SER A 65 17.54 -6.28 -1.20
CA SER A 65 18.44 -5.13 -1.11
C SER A 65 19.89 -5.51 -1.31
N VAL A 66 20.62 -4.58 -1.91
CA VAL A 66 22.06 -4.67 -2.14
C VAL A 66 22.72 -3.47 -1.50
N ARG A 67 23.76 -3.70 -0.70
CA ARG A 67 24.60 -2.65 -0.15
C ARG A 67 25.59 -2.18 -1.23
N LEU A 68 25.54 -0.90 -1.60
CA LEU A 68 26.42 -0.29 -2.60
C LEU A 68 27.63 0.41 -1.95
N GLY A 69 27.55 0.70 -0.66
CA GLY A 69 28.62 1.36 0.10
C GLY A 69 28.32 1.30 1.60
N SER A 70 29.14 1.97 2.41
CA SER A 70 28.98 1.98 3.87
C SER A 70 27.63 2.56 4.32
N ASN A 71 27.16 3.61 3.63
CA ASN A 71 25.90 4.31 3.95
C ASN A 71 24.93 4.34 2.76
N THR A 72 25.14 3.49 1.76
CA THR A 72 24.33 3.47 0.53
C THR A 72 23.82 2.06 0.29
N SER A 73 22.50 1.93 0.10
CA SER A 73 21.87 0.67 -0.29
C SER A 73 20.76 0.89 -1.30
N LEU A 74 20.61 -0.04 -2.23
CA LEU A 74 19.52 -0.10 -3.18
C LEU A 74 18.61 -1.26 -2.79
N ALA A 75 17.32 -0.99 -2.62
CA ALA A 75 16.29 -1.99 -2.44
C ALA A 75 15.39 -2.03 -3.68
N LEU A 76 15.08 -3.23 -4.14
CA LEU A 76 14.13 -3.49 -5.20
C LEU A 76 13.00 -4.34 -4.62
N GLY A 77 11.78 -4.08 -5.03
CA GLY A 77 10.63 -4.83 -4.54
C GLY A 77 9.51 -4.91 -5.57
N THR A 78 8.62 -5.83 -5.35
CA THR A 78 7.39 -5.95 -6.10
C THR A 78 6.27 -6.40 -5.20
N ASN A 79 5.08 -5.90 -5.47
CA ASN A 79 3.83 -6.38 -4.91
C ASN A 79 3.02 -7.01 -6.05
N VAL A 80 2.53 -8.22 -5.84
CA VAL A 80 1.57 -8.88 -6.73
C VAL A 80 0.26 -8.98 -5.96
N THR A 81 -0.79 -8.39 -6.51
CA THR A 81 -2.11 -8.37 -5.89
C THR A 81 -3.12 -9.08 -6.79
N PHE A 82 -3.81 -10.05 -6.22
CA PHE A 82 -5.03 -10.60 -6.80
C PHE A 82 -6.23 -9.86 -6.21
N ILE A 83 -7.15 -9.45 -7.06
CA ILE A 83 -8.37 -8.72 -6.69
C ILE A 83 -9.56 -9.43 -7.33
N SER A 84 -10.59 -9.70 -6.53
CA SER A 84 -11.88 -10.19 -7.00
C SER A 84 -12.97 -9.22 -6.55
N GLN A 85 -13.66 -8.62 -7.50
CA GLN A 85 -14.76 -7.68 -7.27
C GLN A 85 -16.08 -8.31 -7.73
N GLY A 86 -17.17 -8.00 -7.05
CA GLY A 86 -18.49 -8.46 -7.42
C GLY A 86 -19.60 -7.72 -6.69
N LEU A 87 -20.83 -8.05 -7.03
CA LEU A 87 -22.01 -7.53 -6.36
C LEU A 87 -22.57 -8.57 -5.39
N ASP A 88 -22.95 -8.14 -4.20
CA ASP A 88 -23.75 -8.95 -3.26
C ASP A 88 -25.21 -8.95 -3.70
N ARG A 89 -25.57 -9.96 -4.47
CA ARG A 89 -26.91 -10.11 -5.01
C ARG A 89 -27.98 -10.24 -3.93
N ASN A 90 -27.64 -10.68 -2.73
CA ASN A 90 -28.59 -10.81 -1.62
C ASN A 90 -29.04 -9.46 -1.06
N ARG A 91 -28.27 -8.40 -1.32
CA ARG A 91 -28.58 -7.03 -0.90
C ARG A 91 -29.31 -6.21 -1.98
N ILE A 92 -29.46 -6.75 -3.19
CA ILE A 92 -30.14 -6.07 -4.27
C ILE A 92 -31.63 -6.34 -4.13
N VAL A 93 -32.38 -5.35 -3.70
CA VAL A 93 -33.84 -5.39 -3.65
C VAL A 93 -34.39 -4.80 -4.95
N ALA A 94 -34.50 -5.63 -5.99
CA ALA A 94 -35.09 -5.22 -7.27
C ALA A 94 -36.37 -6.04 -7.49
N GLN A 95 -37.45 -5.36 -7.90
CA GLN A 95 -38.69 -6.02 -8.29
C GLN A 95 -38.62 -6.67 -9.66
N GLU A 96 -37.70 -6.21 -10.52
CA GLU A 96 -37.37 -6.78 -11.81
C GLU A 96 -35.86 -7.01 -11.91
N ILE A 97 -35.46 -8.09 -12.55
CA ILE A 97 -34.06 -8.42 -12.80
C ILE A 97 -33.54 -7.46 -13.86
N ASP A 98 -32.64 -6.54 -13.46
CA ASP A 98 -31.95 -5.68 -14.41
C ASP A 98 -30.91 -6.51 -15.20
N PRO A 99 -31.02 -6.60 -16.54
CA PRO A 99 -30.05 -7.35 -17.35
C PRO A 99 -28.60 -6.90 -17.15
N VAL A 100 -28.36 -5.63 -16.83
CA VAL A 100 -27.03 -5.09 -16.52
C VAL A 100 -26.45 -5.70 -15.25
N LEU A 101 -27.29 -6.03 -14.26
CA LEU A 101 -26.88 -6.70 -13.03
C LEU A 101 -26.59 -8.21 -13.25
N GLU A 102 -27.21 -8.82 -14.25
CA GLU A 102 -26.88 -10.20 -14.66
C GLU A 102 -25.52 -10.28 -15.36
N GLU A 103 -25.22 -9.29 -16.18
CA GLU A 103 -23.95 -9.19 -16.93
C GLU A 103 -22.77 -8.73 -16.07
N SER A 104 -23.03 -8.04 -14.95
CA SER A 104 -22.02 -7.61 -13.98
C SER A 104 -21.54 -8.79 -13.10
N GLY A 105 -20.91 -9.75 -13.76
CA GLY A 105 -20.30 -10.91 -13.11
C GLY A 105 -19.11 -10.54 -12.21
N LYS A 106 -18.66 -11.50 -11.42
CA LYS A 106 -17.39 -11.38 -10.69
C LYS A 106 -16.27 -11.04 -11.67
N GLN A 107 -15.58 -9.95 -11.40
CA GLN A 107 -14.35 -9.60 -12.12
C GLN A 107 -13.15 -9.94 -11.26
N SER A 108 -12.18 -10.63 -11.84
CA SER A 108 -10.93 -10.95 -11.18
C SER A 108 -9.75 -10.38 -11.96
N LYS A 109 -8.82 -9.76 -11.25
CA LYS A 109 -7.64 -9.14 -11.86
C LYS A 109 -6.39 -9.39 -11.02
N ILE A 110 -5.25 -9.47 -11.71
CA ILE A 110 -3.93 -9.50 -11.10
C ILE A 110 -3.23 -8.18 -11.42
N ALA A 111 -2.67 -7.54 -10.41
CA ALA A 111 -1.88 -6.31 -10.55
C ALA A 111 -0.46 -6.55 -10.07
N ILE A 112 0.52 -6.03 -10.81
CA ILE A 112 1.95 -6.08 -10.45
C ILE A 112 2.43 -4.65 -10.25
N GLN A 113 3.04 -4.40 -9.08
CA GLN A 113 3.46 -3.10 -8.61
C GLN A 113 4.95 -3.15 -8.20
N PRO A 114 5.87 -2.93 -9.14
CA PRO A 114 7.30 -2.87 -8.82
C PRO A 114 7.67 -1.55 -8.15
N GLY A 115 8.74 -1.59 -7.37
CA GLY A 115 9.30 -0.42 -6.74
C GLY A 115 10.80 -0.55 -6.49
N ALA A 116 11.45 0.59 -6.35
CA ALA A 116 12.85 0.72 -5.99
C ALA A 116 13.02 1.78 -4.89
N ALA A 117 13.98 1.59 -4.00
CA ALA A 117 14.34 2.58 -3.00
C ALA A 117 15.85 2.66 -2.84
N LEU A 118 16.38 3.87 -2.94
CA LEU A 118 17.78 4.19 -2.73
C LEU A 118 17.94 4.87 -1.37
N SER A 119 18.74 4.28 -0.49
CA SER A 119 19.10 4.86 0.80
C SER A 119 20.48 5.50 0.69
N LEU A 120 20.58 6.76 1.07
CA LEU A 120 21.81 7.58 1.09
C LEU A 120 21.96 8.18 2.47
N GLY A 121 22.58 7.43 3.38
CA GLY A 121 22.74 7.86 4.78
C GLY A 121 21.40 8.05 5.48
N ARG A 122 20.99 9.31 5.64
CA ARG A 122 19.72 9.69 6.28
C ARG A 122 18.57 9.93 5.31
N PHE A 123 18.85 9.88 4.01
CA PHE A 123 17.85 10.09 2.96
C PHE A 123 17.44 8.78 2.34
N ASP A 124 16.16 8.66 2.05
CA ASP A 124 15.55 7.54 1.33
C ASP A 124 14.75 8.08 0.16
N ILE A 125 15.13 7.68 -1.04
CA ILE A 125 14.46 8.04 -2.28
C ILE A 125 13.74 6.80 -2.78
N GLY A 126 12.44 6.86 -2.95
CA GLY A 126 11.60 5.78 -3.46
C GLY A 126 10.99 6.11 -4.80
N LEU A 127 10.88 5.11 -5.64
CA LEU A 127 10.12 5.14 -6.88
C LEU A 127 9.30 3.84 -6.97
N TYR A 128 8.01 3.94 -7.23
CA TYR A 128 7.19 2.77 -7.45
C TYR A 128 6.12 3.04 -8.50
N ALA A 129 5.73 1.97 -9.19
CA ALA A 129 4.67 1.99 -10.17
C ALA A 129 3.45 1.26 -9.61
N MET A 130 2.34 1.98 -9.46
CA MET A 130 1.06 1.40 -9.09
C MET A 130 0.46 0.73 -10.33
N ASN A 131 0.09 -0.56 -10.18
CA ASN A 131 -0.60 -1.29 -11.25
C ASN A 131 0.10 -1.20 -12.61
N LEU A 132 1.43 -1.34 -12.63
CA LEU A 132 2.23 -1.29 -13.86
C LEU A 132 1.71 -2.29 -14.91
N ILE A 133 1.35 -3.48 -14.46
CA ILE A 133 0.69 -4.50 -15.26
C ILE A 133 -0.57 -4.90 -14.50
N GLN A 134 -1.71 -4.77 -15.16
CA GLN A 134 -2.99 -5.22 -14.63
C GLN A 134 -3.66 -6.14 -15.67
N TYR A 135 -3.84 -7.38 -15.30
CA TYR A 135 -4.45 -8.40 -16.15
C TYR A 135 -5.82 -8.77 -15.60
N ASN A 136 -6.85 -8.58 -16.41
CA ASN A 136 -8.22 -9.01 -16.11
C ASN A 136 -8.36 -10.48 -16.51
N GLN A 137 -8.52 -11.35 -15.52
CA GLN A 137 -8.68 -12.80 -15.75
C GLN A 137 -10.06 -13.14 -16.32
N THR A 138 -11.07 -12.28 -16.14
CA THR A 138 -12.42 -12.53 -16.60
C THR A 138 -12.54 -12.25 -18.10
N THR A 139 -11.91 -11.17 -18.58
CA THR A 139 -11.96 -10.79 -20.01
C THR A 139 -10.73 -11.23 -20.80
N ASN A 140 -9.69 -11.76 -20.12
CA ASN A 140 -8.37 -12.08 -20.67
C ASN A 140 -7.65 -10.89 -21.32
N GLU A 141 -7.85 -9.69 -20.77
CA GLU A 141 -7.30 -8.45 -21.31
C GLU A 141 -6.24 -7.85 -20.40
N LEU A 142 -5.25 -7.23 -21.02
CA LEU A 142 -4.28 -6.36 -20.32
C LEU A 142 -4.92 -4.96 -20.19
N LEU A 143 -5.26 -4.55 -18.96
CA LEU A 143 -6.03 -3.33 -18.69
C LEU A 143 -5.17 -2.08 -18.59
N THR A 144 -3.89 -2.24 -18.20
CA THR A 144 -2.97 -1.11 -18.06
C THR A 144 -1.60 -1.49 -18.59
N GLY A 145 -0.92 -0.49 -19.14
CA GLY A 145 0.48 -0.55 -19.45
C GLY A 145 1.27 0.44 -18.60
N PHE A 146 2.50 0.71 -18.99
CA PHE A 146 3.30 1.74 -18.35
C PHE A 146 2.68 3.12 -18.64
N ASN A 147 2.16 3.75 -17.57
CA ASN A 147 1.57 5.09 -17.64
C ASN A 147 2.11 5.94 -16.49
N THR A 148 2.32 7.23 -16.73
CA THR A 148 2.81 8.19 -15.73
C THR A 148 1.87 8.34 -14.54
N GLU A 149 0.56 8.18 -14.73
CA GLU A 149 -0.45 8.17 -13.67
C GLU A 149 -0.19 7.10 -12.59
N ASN A 150 0.50 6.05 -12.97
CA ASN A 150 0.83 4.94 -12.08
C ASN A 150 2.16 5.12 -11.35
N LEU A 151 2.94 6.15 -11.69
CA LEU A 151 4.23 6.41 -11.05
C LEU A 151 4.08 7.26 -9.80
N ARG A 152 4.82 6.88 -8.77
CA ARG A 152 4.95 7.64 -7.52
C ARG A 152 6.41 7.70 -7.13
N ALA A 153 6.86 8.92 -6.80
CA ALA A 153 8.19 9.16 -6.23
C ALA A 153 8.06 9.61 -4.78
N SER A 154 9.00 9.23 -3.94
CA SER A 154 9.02 9.63 -2.54
C SER A 154 10.42 10.03 -2.08
N LEU A 155 10.47 10.96 -1.14
CA LEU A 155 11.67 11.36 -0.44
C LEU A 155 11.38 11.36 1.06
N GLN A 156 12.19 10.65 1.83
CA GLN A 156 12.13 10.63 3.28
C GLN A 156 13.48 11.05 3.85
N TYR A 157 13.46 11.80 4.94
CA TYR A 157 14.65 12.11 5.74
C TYR A 157 14.49 11.52 7.13
N THR A 158 15.56 10.94 7.68
CA THR A 158 15.57 10.41 9.05
C THR A 158 16.44 11.28 9.95
N HIS A 159 15.82 11.92 10.93
CA HIS A 159 16.50 12.68 11.97
C HIS A 159 16.49 11.89 13.28
N TYR A 160 17.67 11.56 13.79
CA TYR A 160 17.80 10.88 15.09
C TYR A 160 17.79 11.92 16.22
N LEU A 161 16.94 11.69 17.22
CA LEU A 161 16.89 12.54 18.42
C LEU A 161 18.12 12.26 19.28
N GLN A 162 18.76 13.32 19.78
CA GLN A 162 19.98 13.23 20.57
C GLN A 162 19.68 13.10 22.10
N ALA A 163 18.61 12.38 22.44
CA ALA A 163 18.28 12.12 23.84
C ALA A 163 19.08 10.91 24.34
N SER A 164 19.79 11.10 25.46
CA SER A 164 20.60 10.05 26.08
C SER A 164 19.82 9.21 27.11
N SER A 165 18.59 9.58 27.42
CA SER A 165 17.70 8.87 28.34
C SER A 165 16.26 9.34 28.20
N GLY A 166 15.30 8.53 28.69
CA GLY A 166 13.89 8.85 28.76
C GLY A 166 13.13 8.58 27.48
N LEU A 167 11.94 9.16 27.38
CA LEU A 167 10.96 8.88 26.29
C LEU A 167 11.52 9.00 24.86
N PHE A 168 12.48 9.89 24.66
CA PHE A 168 13.04 10.18 23.33
C PHE A 168 14.38 9.47 23.06
N GLU A 169 14.84 8.60 23.95
CA GLU A 169 16.06 7.81 23.74
C GLU A 169 15.91 6.90 22.50
N GLY A 170 16.86 7.03 21.56
CA GLY A 170 16.82 6.32 20.29
C GLY A 170 15.69 6.73 19.35
N GLY A 171 14.95 7.79 19.70
CA GLY A 171 13.84 8.29 18.93
C GLY A 171 14.25 8.86 17.57
N ARG A 172 13.32 8.87 16.61
CA ARG A 172 13.53 9.36 15.25
C ARG A 172 12.34 10.18 14.78
N ILE A 173 12.62 11.26 14.03
CA ILE A 173 11.62 12.04 13.32
C ILE A 173 11.87 11.83 11.82
N MET A 174 10.83 11.43 11.10
CA MET A 174 10.93 11.08 9.70
C MET A 174 9.86 11.81 8.87
N PRO A 175 10.17 13.02 8.36
CA PRO A 175 9.37 13.66 7.34
C PRO A 175 9.48 12.88 6.02
N LEU A 176 8.35 12.73 5.34
CA LEU A 176 8.23 12.08 4.04
C LEU A 176 7.37 12.96 3.13
N VAL A 177 7.81 13.11 1.90
CA VAL A 177 7.02 13.67 0.82
C VAL A 177 6.93 12.64 -0.30
N GLN A 178 5.73 12.45 -0.81
CA GLN A 178 5.46 11.62 -1.96
C GLN A 178 4.73 12.43 -3.01
N VAL A 179 5.11 12.26 -4.27
CA VAL A 179 4.52 12.93 -5.42
C VAL A 179 4.12 11.90 -6.47
N GLY A 180 3.05 12.21 -7.19
CA GLY A 180 2.58 11.42 -8.30
C GLY A 180 1.65 12.24 -9.19
N GLN A 181 1.04 11.58 -10.15
CA GLN A 181 0.07 12.14 -11.07
C GLN A 181 -1.22 11.35 -10.99
N ASP A 182 -2.38 12.02 -11.04
CA ASP A 182 -3.69 11.35 -11.12
C ASP A 182 -4.11 11.10 -12.58
N ARG A 183 -5.27 10.46 -12.75
CA ARG A 183 -5.85 10.17 -14.08
C ARG A 183 -6.28 11.42 -14.87
N LEU A 184 -6.31 12.57 -14.24
CA LEU A 184 -6.65 13.85 -14.84
C LEU A 184 -5.41 14.72 -15.07
N ASP A 185 -4.23 14.11 -15.11
CA ASP A 185 -2.91 14.76 -15.26
C ASP A 185 -2.58 15.77 -14.15
N ARG A 186 -3.29 15.74 -13.00
CA ARG A 186 -3.01 16.63 -11.89
C ARG A 186 -1.92 16.03 -11.00
N ILE A 187 -1.02 16.89 -10.53
CA ILE A 187 0.01 16.49 -9.57
C ILE A 187 -0.66 16.25 -8.21
N THR A 188 -0.47 15.07 -7.68
CA THR A 188 -0.87 14.69 -6.33
C THR A 188 0.33 14.62 -5.42
N TYR A 189 0.16 15.02 -4.17
CA TYR A 189 1.24 14.93 -3.17
C TYR A 189 0.69 14.51 -1.80
N ILE A 190 1.52 13.75 -1.11
CA ILE A 190 1.29 13.33 0.26
C ILE A 190 2.47 13.81 1.10
N GLY A 191 2.19 14.54 2.16
CA GLY A 191 3.16 14.92 3.17
C GLY A 191 2.90 14.14 4.46
N SER A 192 3.92 13.52 5.03
CA SER A 192 3.80 12.77 6.28
C SER A 192 4.93 13.09 7.23
N LEU A 193 4.63 13.11 8.52
CA LEU A 193 5.59 13.25 9.60
C LEU A 193 5.39 12.08 10.56
N LEU A 194 6.42 11.24 10.70
CA LEU A 194 6.45 10.12 11.62
C LEU A 194 7.42 10.42 12.77
N LEU A 195 6.95 10.30 13.99
CA LEU A 195 7.75 10.22 15.22
C LEU A 195 7.80 8.76 15.65
N ASP A 196 8.96 8.16 15.64
CA ASP A 196 9.21 6.78 16.09
C ASP A 196 9.99 6.79 17.41
N LEU A 197 9.38 6.16 18.41
CA LEU A 197 9.94 5.99 19.76
C LEU A 197 10.08 4.48 19.99
N PRO A 198 11.29 3.89 19.80
CA PRO A 198 11.47 2.45 19.66
C PRO A 198 10.92 1.59 20.80
N GLU A 199 10.87 2.13 22.03
CA GLU A 199 10.37 1.40 23.20
C GLU A 199 8.91 1.66 23.52
N TYR A 200 8.32 2.73 22.96
CA TYR A 200 6.97 3.20 23.33
C TYR A 200 5.96 3.09 22.19
N GLY A 201 6.42 3.18 20.95
CA GLY A 201 5.58 3.16 19.78
C GLY A 201 5.87 4.30 18.81
N TRP A 202 4.91 4.61 17.97
CA TRP A 202 5.07 5.65 16.96
C TRP A 202 3.79 6.49 16.82
N PHE A 203 3.99 7.71 16.36
CA PHE A 203 2.90 8.62 15.98
C PHE A 203 3.15 9.14 14.58
N GLN A 204 2.12 9.13 13.75
CA GLN A 204 2.19 9.64 12.38
C GLN A 204 1.03 10.57 12.08
N THR A 205 1.34 11.70 11.44
CA THR A 205 0.35 12.55 10.81
C THR A 205 0.60 12.62 9.31
N THR A 206 -0.45 12.66 8.52
CA THR A 206 -0.38 12.67 7.06
C THR A 206 -1.36 13.69 6.51
N TYR A 207 -0.90 14.47 5.56
CA TYR A 207 -1.70 15.34 4.72
C TYR A 207 -1.69 14.79 3.29
N ASP A 208 -2.85 14.72 2.68
CA ASP A 208 -3.07 14.20 1.33
C ASP A 208 -3.94 15.20 0.56
N ASN A 209 -3.54 15.55 -0.67
CA ASN A 209 -4.29 16.44 -1.55
C ASN A 209 -5.04 15.71 -2.68
N THR A 210 -5.15 14.37 -2.58
CA THR A 210 -5.85 13.53 -3.59
C THR A 210 -7.35 13.62 -3.47
#